data_3498b546ef971eac1d1bf525584d5886
#
_entry.id   3498b546ef971eac1d1bf525584d5886
#
_cell.length_a   1.000
_cell.length_b   1.000
_cell.length_c   1.000
_cell.angle_alpha   90.00
_cell.angle_beta   90.00
_cell.angle_gamma   90.00
#
_symmetry.space_group_name_H-M   'P 1'
#
loop_
_entity.id
_entity.type
_entity.pdbx_description
1 polymer ?
#
loop_
_entity_poly.entity_id
_entity_poly.type
_entity_poly.pdbx_seq_one_letter_code
_entity_poly.pdbx_strand_id
1 'polypeptide(L)'
;MIGYVTVGTNDFERAIQFYDELLATIGINRLWMHESMAAWGPSRQQTALCVTTPFDDNSATAGNGVMIALKVGSQEQVRAFHAKAVELGGHNEGDPGPRGDHGFYGGYFRDLDGNKMSAYIPG
;
A
#
# COMPACT_ATOMS: atom_id res chain seq x y z
N MET A 1 6.70 8.78 -14.92
CA MET A 1 6.17 7.72 -15.79
C MET A 1 4.82 7.21 -15.31
N ILE A 2 4.75 6.52 -14.18
CA ILE A 2 3.47 6.06 -13.64
C ILE A 2 2.75 7.21 -12.96
N GLY A 3 1.51 7.50 -13.39
CA GLY A 3 0.69 8.54 -12.79
C GLY A 3 -0.02 8.04 -11.53
N TYR A 4 -0.68 6.90 -11.63
CA TYR A 4 -1.32 6.25 -10.49
C TYR A 4 -1.47 4.76 -10.75
N VAL A 5 -1.68 4.02 -9.66
CA VAL A 5 -1.99 2.59 -9.73
C VAL A 5 -3.26 2.34 -8.92
N THR A 6 -4.02 1.31 -9.28
CA THR A 6 -5.22 0.93 -8.53
C THR A 6 -5.09 -0.47 -7.96
N VAL A 7 -5.62 -0.66 -6.76
CA VAL A 7 -5.85 -1.98 -6.17
C VAL A 7 -7.33 -2.11 -5.86
N GLY A 8 -7.86 -3.32 -5.96
CA GLY A 8 -9.27 -3.58 -5.76
C GLY A 8 -9.63 -3.85 -4.31
N THR A 9 -10.87 -3.56 -3.95
CA THR A 9 -11.42 -3.89 -2.63
C THR A 9 -12.84 -4.45 -2.76
N ASN A 10 -13.18 -5.31 -1.82
CA ASN A 10 -14.54 -5.83 -1.64
C ASN A 10 -15.27 -5.13 -0.49
N ASP A 11 -14.60 -4.20 0.20
CA ASP A 11 -15.17 -3.43 1.29
C ASP A 11 -14.51 -2.06 1.29
N PHE A 12 -15.15 -1.12 0.61
CA PHE A 12 -14.56 0.18 0.33
C PHE A 12 -14.30 0.97 1.61
N GLU A 13 -15.25 1.02 2.53
CA GLU A 13 -15.09 1.77 3.78
C GLU A 13 -13.96 1.22 4.64
N ARG A 14 -13.85 -0.11 4.73
CA ARG A 14 -12.78 -0.77 5.46
C ARG A 14 -11.41 -0.47 4.82
N ALA A 15 -11.34 -0.50 3.50
CA ALA A 15 -10.11 -0.20 2.77
C ALA A 15 -9.67 1.25 2.99
N ILE A 16 -10.62 2.20 2.98
CA ILE A 16 -10.34 3.62 3.24
C ILE A 16 -9.71 3.78 4.62
N GLN A 17 -10.28 3.18 5.65
CA GLN A 17 -9.74 3.27 7.01
C GLN A 17 -8.33 2.68 7.09
N PHE A 18 -8.13 1.52 6.46
CA PHE A 18 -6.84 0.85 6.44
C PHE A 18 -5.76 1.76 5.83
N TYR A 19 -6.01 2.30 4.64
CA TYR A 19 -5.01 3.10 3.95
C TYR A 19 -4.84 4.51 4.54
N ASP A 20 -5.90 5.11 5.07
CA ASP A 20 -5.77 6.39 5.78
C ASP A 20 -4.78 6.26 6.95
N GLU A 21 -4.94 5.23 7.77
CA GLU A 21 -4.06 5.04 8.94
C GLU A 21 -2.67 4.55 8.53
N LEU A 22 -2.61 3.64 7.57
CA LEU A 22 -1.33 3.08 7.14
C LEU A 22 -0.43 4.15 6.52
N LEU A 23 -0.95 4.88 5.55
CA LEU A 23 -0.16 5.87 4.81
C LEU A 23 0.17 7.10 5.65
N ALA A 24 -0.61 7.39 6.68
CA ALA A 24 -0.28 8.46 7.63
C ALA A 24 1.06 8.20 8.33
N THR A 25 1.47 6.95 8.50
CA THR A 25 2.77 6.62 9.14
C THR A 25 3.96 7.12 8.35
N ILE A 26 3.80 7.36 7.05
CA ILE A 26 4.85 7.92 6.19
C ILE A 26 4.49 9.33 5.69
N GLY A 27 3.52 9.99 6.34
CA GLY A 27 3.16 11.36 6.03
C GLY A 27 2.32 11.53 4.76
N ILE A 28 1.70 10.48 4.27
CA ILE A 28 0.88 10.51 3.06
C ILE A 28 -0.58 10.59 3.47
N ASN A 29 -1.29 11.58 2.91
CA ASN A 29 -2.69 11.80 3.18
C ASN A 29 -3.55 11.45 1.97
N ARG A 30 -4.85 11.24 2.24
CA ARG A 30 -5.80 11.03 1.16
C ARG A 30 -5.96 12.32 0.36
N LEU A 31 -5.88 12.20 -0.97
CA LEU A 31 -5.99 13.34 -1.88
C LEU A 31 -7.43 13.61 -2.27
N TRP A 32 -8.22 12.57 -2.48
CA TRP A 32 -9.64 12.68 -2.84
C TRP A 32 -10.34 11.34 -2.65
N MET A 33 -11.66 11.39 -2.63
CA MET A 33 -12.51 10.20 -2.53
C MET A 33 -13.82 10.47 -3.28
N HIS A 34 -14.22 9.49 -4.09
CA HIS A 34 -15.52 9.41 -4.73
C HIS A 34 -16.28 8.19 -4.18
N GLU A 35 -17.42 7.84 -4.77
CA GLU A 35 -18.23 6.72 -4.28
C GLU A 35 -17.51 5.37 -4.33
N SER A 36 -16.65 5.16 -5.33
CA SER A 36 -16.04 3.85 -5.58
C SER A 36 -14.52 3.87 -5.67
N MET A 37 -13.89 5.01 -5.49
CA MET A 37 -12.44 5.15 -5.61
C MET A 37 -11.92 6.24 -4.68
N ALA A 38 -10.75 6.00 -4.10
CA ALA A 38 -10.03 7.00 -3.32
C ALA A 38 -8.55 6.94 -3.67
N ALA A 39 -7.84 8.05 -3.46
CA ALA A 39 -6.43 8.17 -3.81
C ALA A 39 -5.62 8.77 -2.67
N TRP A 40 -4.41 8.27 -2.52
CA TRP A 40 -3.40 8.76 -1.58
C TRP A 40 -2.11 9.06 -2.34
N GLY A 41 -1.43 10.08 -1.92
CA GLY A 41 -0.15 10.45 -2.53
C GLY A 41 0.41 11.70 -1.91
N PRO A 42 1.67 12.06 -2.26
CA PRO A 42 2.28 13.28 -1.72
C PRO A 42 1.57 14.55 -2.23
N SER A 43 1.10 14.53 -3.46
CA SER A 43 0.36 15.63 -4.06
C SER A 43 -0.41 15.14 -5.30
N ARG A 44 -1.29 15.98 -5.82
CA ARG A 44 -2.06 15.63 -7.02
C ARG A 44 -1.20 15.54 -8.30
N GLN A 45 0.03 16.04 -8.25
CA GLN A 45 0.95 16.02 -9.38
C GLN A 45 1.95 14.87 -9.33
N GLN A 46 1.93 14.07 -8.27
CA GLN A 46 2.84 12.95 -8.08
C GLN A 46 2.09 11.62 -8.14
N THR A 47 2.84 10.53 -8.24
CA THR A 47 2.25 9.20 -8.32
C THR A 47 1.34 8.93 -7.13
N ALA A 48 0.16 8.43 -7.40
CA ALA A 48 -0.85 8.13 -6.38
C ALA A 48 -1.13 6.63 -6.32
N LEU A 49 -1.44 6.17 -5.11
CA LEU A 49 -2.02 4.85 -4.87
C LEU A 49 -3.53 5.04 -4.75
N CYS A 50 -4.29 4.28 -5.53
CA CYS A 50 -5.75 4.34 -5.50
C CYS A 50 -6.33 3.00 -5.08
N VAL A 51 -7.42 3.06 -4.34
CA VAL A 51 -8.23 1.89 -4.00
C VAL A 51 -9.58 2.05 -4.68
N THR A 52 -10.06 1.00 -5.33
CA THR A 52 -11.30 1.07 -6.10
C THR A 52 -12.12 -0.22 -5.94
N THR A 53 -13.43 -0.10 -6.02
CA THR A 53 -14.26 -1.26 -6.32
C THR A 53 -14.06 -1.60 -7.80
N PRO A 54 -14.06 -2.90 -8.19
CA PRO A 54 -13.84 -3.27 -9.59
C PRO A 54 -14.85 -2.66 -10.54
N PHE A 55 -14.37 -2.27 -11.72
CA PHE A 55 -15.19 -1.61 -12.75
C PHE A 55 -16.36 -2.49 -13.20
N ASP A 56 -16.16 -3.81 -13.22
CA ASP A 56 -17.17 -4.76 -13.71
C ASP A 56 -18.16 -5.22 -12.62
N ASP A 57 -18.09 -4.64 -11.42
CA ASP A 57 -18.91 -4.98 -10.25
C ASP A 57 -18.76 -6.41 -9.74
N ASN A 58 -17.82 -7.18 -10.28
CA ASN A 58 -17.47 -8.49 -9.73
C ASN A 58 -16.55 -8.31 -8.51
N SER A 59 -16.36 -9.40 -7.76
CA SER A 59 -15.47 -9.37 -6.60
C SER A 59 -14.04 -8.99 -7.00
N ALA A 60 -13.41 -8.16 -6.18
CA ALA A 60 -12.00 -7.85 -6.33
C ALA A 60 -11.16 -9.09 -6.01
N THR A 61 -10.12 -9.32 -6.81
CA THR A 61 -9.13 -10.36 -6.57
C THR A 61 -7.74 -9.75 -6.69
N ALA A 62 -6.77 -10.31 -5.94
CA ALA A 62 -5.39 -9.91 -6.07
C ALA A 62 -4.79 -10.56 -7.31
N GLY A 63 -4.00 -9.81 -8.08
CA GLY A 63 -3.28 -10.36 -9.22
C GLY A 63 -2.10 -11.21 -8.76
N ASN A 64 -1.99 -12.42 -9.27
CA ASN A 64 -0.84 -13.28 -8.96
C ASN A 64 0.41 -12.72 -9.66
N GLY A 65 1.42 -12.33 -8.86
CA GLY A 65 2.62 -11.68 -9.37
C GLY A 65 2.59 -10.15 -9.30
N VAL A 66 1.45 -9.55 -8.93
CA VAL A 66 1.35 -8.10 -8.77
C VAL A 66 1.76 -7.72 -7.35
N MET A 67 2.57 -6.68 -7.24
CA MET A 67 2.95 -6.08 -5.96
C MET A 67 3.17 -4.59 -6.15
N ILE A 68 2.73 -3.80 -5.19
CA ILE A 68 3.00 -2.36 -5.15
C ILE A 68 4.04 -2.12 -4.06
N ALA A 69 5.20 -1.60 -4.44
CA ALA A 69 6.29 -1.32 -3.51
C ALA A 69 6.41 0.18 -3.30
N LEU A 70 6.29 0.63 -2.06
CA LEU A 70 6.36 2.03 -1.70
C LEU A 70 7.75 2.34 -1.16
N LYS A 71 8.44 3.26 -1.82
CA LYS A 71 9.75 3.73 -1.37
C LYS A 71 9.56 4.70 -0.21
N VAL A 72 10.23 4.41 0.90
CA VAL A 72 10.17 5.26 2.10
C VAL A 72 11.56 5.83 2.41
N GLY A 73 11.67 6.62 3.47
CA GLY A 73 12.87 7.41 3.73
C GLY A 73 13.93 6.74 4.60
N SER A 74 13.57 5.68 5.34
CA SER A 74 14.49 5.05 6.29
C SER A 74 14.05 3.64 6.63
N GLN A 75 14.99 2.85 7.19
CA GLN A 75 14.65 1.52 7.73
C GLN A 75 13.61 1.61 8.83
N GLU A 76 13.67 2.65 9.65
CA GLU A 76 12.66 2.88 10.70
C GLU A 76 11.27 3.04 10.10
N GLN A 77 11.15 3.79 9.01
CA GLN A 77 9.85 3.93 8.32
C GLN A 77 9.36 2.61 7.72
N VAL A 78 10.27 1.79 7.18
CA VAL A 78 9.90 0.45 6.71
C VAL A 78 9.29 -0.36 7.85
N ARG A 79 9.95 -0.38 9.00
CA ARG A 79 9.48 -1.14 10.16
C ARG A 79 8.13 -0.61 10.68
N ALA A 80 8.00 0.71 10.80
CA ALA A 80 6.77 1.33 11.31
C ALA A 80 5.59 1.08 10.37
N PHE A 81 5.82 1.21 9.07
CA PHE A 81 4.79 0.98 8.05
C PHE A 81 4.31 -0.47 8.05
N HIS A 82 5.24 -1.41 8.06
CA HIS A 82 4.93 -2.84 8.09
C HIS A 82 4.17 -3.22 9.37
N ALA A 83 4.65 -2.74 10.52
CA ALA A 83 4.01 -3.01 11.79
C ALA A 83 2.57 -2.47 11.82
N LYS A 84 2.36 -1.28 11.27
CA LYS A 84 1.01 -0.69 11.20
C LYS A 84 0.09 -1.50 10.31
N ALA A 85 0.58 -1.97 9.16
CA ALA A 85 -0.21 -2.81 8.27
C ALA A 85 -0.70 -4.08 8.97
N VAL A 86 0.18 -4.74 9.70
CA VAL A 86 -0.16 -5.96 10.44
C VAL A 86 -1.12 -5.64 11.59
N GLU A 87 -0.87 -4.55 12.33
CA GLU A 87 -1.76 -4.09 13.41
C GLU A 87 -3.19 -3.86 12.90
N LEU A 88 -3.33 -3.31 11.70
CA LEU A 88 -4.64 -3.02 11.08
C LEU A 88 -5.31 -4.26 10.47
N GLY A 89 -4.70 -5.44 10.60
CA GLY A 89 -5.26 -6.68 10.11
C GLY A 89 -4.65 -7.22 8.82
N GLY A 90 -3.65 -6.54 8.28
CA GLY A 90 -2.92 -7.04 7.11
C GLY A 90 -2.14 -8.30 7.43
N HIS A 91 -1.85 -9.08 6.39
CA HIS A 91 -1.13 -10.35 6.53
C HIS A 91 0.36 -10.16 6.25
N ASN A 92 1.20 -10.60 7.19
CA ASN A 92 2.65 -10.53 7.03
C ASN A 92 3.12 -11.51 5.95
N GLU A 93 3.82 -11.00 4.94
CA GLU A 93 4.40 -11.80 3.85
C GLU A 93 5.93 -11.77 3.87
N GLY A 94 6.53 -11.05 4.82
CA GLY A 94 7.98 -10.98 4.99
C GLY A 94 8.35 -9.87 5.95
N ASP A 95 9.02 -10.22 7.05
CA ASP A 95 9.43 -9.25 8.06
C ASP A 95 10.37 -8.20 7.48
N PRO A 96 10.33 -6.95 7.99
CA PRO A 96 11.31 -5.95 7.61
C PRO A 96 12.73 -6.42 7.85
N GLY A 97 13.59 -6.23 6.85
CA GLY A 97 14.98 -6.62 6.94
C GLY A 97 15.70 -6.44 5.61
N PRO A 98 17.02 -6.66 5.62
CA PRO A 98 17.81 -6.59 4.39
C PRO A 98 17.44 -7.72 3.44
N ARG A 99 17.54 -7.44 2.15
CA ARG A 99 17.37 -8.41 1.07
C ARG A 99 18.59 -8.30 0.16
N GLY A 100 19.43 -9.35 0.19
CA GLY A 100 20.70 -9.33 -0.55
C GLY A 100 21.79 -8.53 0.15
N ASP A 101 22.87 -8.24 -0.55
CA ASP A 101 24.11 -7.70 0.01
C ASP A 101 24.36 -6.22 -0.34
N HIS A 102 23.38 -5.55 -0.97
CA HIS A 102 23.59 -4.22 -1.55
C HIS A 102 22.77 -3.12 -0.89
N GLY A 103 22.30 -3.34 0.35
CA GLY A 103 21.65 -2.30 1.12
C GLY A 103 20.13 -2.22 0.96
N PHE A 104 19.54 -3.02 0.08
CA PHE A 104 18.09 -3.06 -0.02
C PHE A 104 17.48 -3.56 1.29
N TYR A 105 16.51 -2.81 1.80
CA TYR A 105 15.82 -3.15 3.05
C TYR A 105 14.32 -3.00 2.82
N GLY A 106 13.56 -4.04 3.09
CA GLY A 106 12.12 -4.00 2.83
C GLY A 106 11.33 -4.95 3.70
N GLY A 107 10.03 -4.72 3.73
CA GLY A 107 9.05 -5.59 4.38
C GLY A 107 7.85 -5.77 3.46
N TYR A 108 7.16 -6.89 3.61
CA TYR A 108 6.10 -7.30 2.70
C TYR A 108 4.86 -7.70 3.48
N PHE A 109 3.69 -7.34 2.94
CA PHE A 109 2.41 -7.71 3.56
C PHE A 109 1.31 -7.76 2.50
N ARG A 110 0.16 -8.32 2.88
CA ARG A 110 -1.07 -8.23 2.11
C ARG A 110 -2.02 -7.28 2.82
N ASP A 111 -2.74 -6.46 2.04
CA ASP A 111 -3.80 -5.64 2.62
C ASP A 111 -5.02 -6.51 2.94
N LEU A 112 -6.12 -5.89 3.38
CA LEU A 112 -7.32 -6.62 3.81
C LEU A 112 -8.04 -7.36 2.68
N ASP A 113 -7.73 -7.02 1.44
CA ASP A 113 -8.28 -7.66 0.25
C ASP A 113 -7.29 -8.61 -0.43
N GLY A 114 -6.12 -8.81 0.18
CA GLY A 114 -5.09 -9.70 -0.33
C GLY A 114 -4.13 -9.08 -1.32
N ASN A 115 -4.20 -7.78 -1.58
CA ASN A 115 -3.25 -7.10 -2.45
C ASN A 115 -1.88 -7.06 -1.81
N LYS A 116 -0.85 -7.48 -2.56
CA LYS A 116 0.51 -7.51 -2.04
C LYS A 116 1.15 -6.14 -2.11
N MET A 117 1.71 -5.72 -0.98
CA MET A 117 2.33 -4.42 -0.79
C MET A 117 3.71 -4.59 -0.16
N SER A 118 4.56 -3.61 -0.37
CA SER A 118 5.87 -3.55 0.25
C SER A 118 6.19 -2.10 0.62
N ALA A 119 6.97 -1.94 1.68
CA ALA A 119 7.69 -0.69 1.94
C ALA A 119 9.17 -1.01 1.91
N TYR A 120 9.97 -0.15 1.30
CA TYR A 120 11.40 -0.43 1.14
C TYR A 120 12.23 0.84 1.04
N ILE A 121 13.53 0.66 1.28
CA ILE A 121 14.55 1.61 0.86
C ILE A 121 15.51 0.88 -0.09
N PRO A 122 15.96 1.54 -1.16
CA PRO A 122 16.85 0.91 -2.14
C PRO A 122 18.26 0.72 -1.59
N GLY A 123 18.98 -0.18 -2.21
CA GLY A 123 20.39 -0.38 -1.92
C GLY A 123 21.29 0.67 -2.56
#